data_0f1d5a8269a198f380ddc2e27b237090
#
_entry.id   0f1d5a8269a198f380ddc2e27b237090
#
_cell.length_a   1.000
_cell.length_b   1.000
_cell.length_c   1.000
_cell.angle_alpha   90.00
_cell.angle_beta   90.00
_cell.angle_gamma   90.00
#
_symmetry.space_group_name_H-M   'P 1'
#
loop_
_entity.id
_entity.type
_entity.pdbx_description
1 polymer ?
#
loop_
_entity_poly.entity_id
_entity_poly.type
_entity_poly.pdbx_seq_one_letter_code
_entity_poly.pdbx_strand_id
1 'polypeptide(L)'
;MKKSLLVVFALCCALYSKADYGVLVNDKMFYEASSVGEQDYQGRDQYKASVSLNVGDKWCIYDETNKAKFVITMEAGTGSAKGNFTEGSEYATCKTAGCYDFYIKLKWEDNSMWVQAGSNCSEAGRDITPGGEPCGDQGGETDPKDFDSAVPSQCTDVMLQAFYWDSNTDKGYGKTQWNDLNSQASEIGKYFQLVWLPPSGYANAYTSSKLGYIPQRYSYQTSNLGMVGQLKTLISSLHKNGVKVLADIVINHCGNRSTSCDFDEQDFGSYGKFNPTSKWITSNDEGQCDKGSNADDGQHDANFGAARDWDHKNAQVQAMCRAYLQWMKAEMKYDGFRFDKCGGYHVSHVKDYVTSAKPYFSVMEFWHGDANVLKSRIDDAGKQTLAFDFANMYTALRDGIASGNYSKCTNSGLRGKGYSKYAVTFIDNHDTFNRPDDQNVSDVCGKKDGSSINNASVMLQCNAYILSLPGVPCVFWPHWVKYKSEIQKMITARRMAGIHSESTMTESSGSSWYEATVQGKYGSLVLYLGSSATKAAPAGYKEGAKGSGYAMYYTGDGPKEEEAIINTSATRAAAAEKILRDGQLYILHDGKTYTVTGAELR
;
A
#
# COMPACT_ATOMS: atom_id res chain seq x y z
N MET A 1 -24.52 -28.85 -46.64
CA MET A 1 -24.96 -28.51 -45.28
C MET A 1 -23.73 -28.41 -44.38
N LYS A 2 -23.17 -27.23 -44.30
CA LYS A 2 -22.06 -26.93 -43.38
C LYS A 2 -22.69 -26.48 -42.06
N LYS A 3 -22.52 -27.28 -40.99
CA LYS A 3 -22.88 -26.87 -39.66
C LYS A 3 -21.83 -25.89 -39.14
N SER A 4 -22.18 -24.63 -39.12
CA SER A 4 -21.44 -23.62 -38.35
C SER A 4 -21.59 -23.97 -36.87
N LEU A 5 -20.51 -24.35 -36.25
CA LEU A 5 -20.44 -24.51 -34.80
C LEU A 5 -20.33 -23.08 -34.23
N LEU A 6 -21.48 -22.50 -33.90
CA LEU A 6 -21.58 -21.30 -33.12
C LEU A 6 -21.16 -21.69 -31.70
N VAL A 7 -19.90 -21.43 -31.34
CA VAL A 7 -19.49 -21.49 -29.95
C VAL A 7 -20.10 -20.27 -29.27
N VAL A 8 -21.31 -20.44 -28.78
CA VAL A 8 -21.92 -19.52 -27.84
C VAL A 8 -21.13 -19.65 -26.55
N PHE A 9 -20.11 -18.81 -26.36
CA PHE A 9 -19.63 -18.52 -25.03
C PHE A 9 -20.78 -17.81 -24.29
N ALA A 10 -21.59 -18.60 -23.60
CA ALA A 10 -22.43 -18.07 -22.56
C ALA A 10 -21.49 -17.43 -21.54
N LEU A 11 -21.26 -16.13 -21.66
CA LEU A 11 -20.74 -15.31 -20.56
C LEU A 11 -21.82 -15.40 -19.49
N CYS A 12 -21.71 -16.39 -18.62
CA CYS A 12 -22.44 -16.41 -17.36
C CYS A 12 -21.96 -15.22 -16.56
N CYS A 13 -22.56 -14.07 -16.82
CA CYS A 13 -22.52 -12.93 -15.91
C CYS A 13 -23.42 -13.22 -14.71
N ALA A 14 -23.04 -14.23 -13.94
CA ALA A 14 -23.42 -14.35 -12.57
C ALA A 14 -22.30 -13.70 -11.75
N LEU A 15 -22.55 -12.46 -11.31
CA LEU A 15 -21.77 -11.78 -10.27
C LEU A 15 -20.34 -11.38 -10.69
N TYR A 16 -20.25 -10.22 -11.24
CA TYR A 16 -19.13 -9.37 -11.60
C TYR A 16 -17.85 -9.51 -10.77
N SER A 17 -16.91 -10.31 -11.24
CA SER A 17 -15.53 -9.87 -11.23
C SER A 17 -15.39 -8.91 -12.42
N LYS A 18 -15.05 -7.65 -12.21
CA LYS A 18 -14.63 -6.79 -13.33
C LYS A 18 -13.37 -7.42 -13.90
N ALA A 19 -13.48 -8.01 -15.08
CA ALA A 19 -12.33 -8.50 -15.81
C ALA A 19 -11.47 -7.28 -16.22
N ASP A 20 -10.16 -7.39 -16.13
CA ASP A 20 -9.23 -6.37 -16.62
C ASP A 20 -9.20 -6.50 -18.15
N TYR A 21 -9.93 -5.62 -18.84
CA TYR A 21 -9.96 -5.56 -20.29
C TYR A 21 -8.90 -4.62 -20.81
N GLY A 22 -8.38 -4.93 -21.98
CA GLY A 22 -7.44 -4.06 -22.67
C GLY A 22 -7.22 -4.48 -24.11
N VAL A 23 -6.29 -3.81 -24.78
CA VAL A 23 -5.88 -4.11 -26.15
C VAL A 23 -4.58 -4.91 -26.11
N LEU A 24 -4.60 -6.13 -26.63
CA LEU A 24 -3.42 -6.97 -26.79
C LEU A 24 -2.88 -6.80 -28.21
N VAL A 25 -1.61 -6.43 -28.33
CA VAL A 25 -0.92 -6.21 -29.60
C VAL A 25 0.13 -7.29 -29.83
N ASN A 26 0.09 -7.94 -31.00
CA ASN A 26 1.04 -8.97 -31.45
C ASN A 26 1.20 -10.13 -30.46
N ASP A 27 0.15 -10.47 -29.70
CA ASP A 27 0.15 -11.49 -28.64
C ASP A 27 1.16 -11.26 -27.51
N LYS A 28 1.64 -10.05 -27.39
CA LYS A 28 2.74 -9.73 -26.50
C LYS A 28 2.46 -8.52 -25.61
N MET A 29 2.13 -7.40 -26.22
CA MET A 29 1.98 -6.13 -25.50
C MET A 29 0.52 -5.90 -25.13
N PHE A 30 0.23 -5.84 -23.84
CA PHE A 30 -1.08 -5.55 -23.29
C PHE A 30 -1.18 -4.09 -22.86
N TYR A 31 -2.19 -3.41 -23.35
CA TYR A 31 -2.55 -2.04 -22.99
C TYR A 31 -3.87 -2.08 -22.24
N GLU A 32 -3.81 -1.89 -20.93
CA GLU A 32 -4.97 -1.94 -20.05
C GLU A 32 -5.95 -0.80 -20.37
N ALA A 33 -7.24 -1.09 -20.38
CA ALA A 33 -8.28 -0.11 -20.61
C ALA A 33 -8.85 0.39 -19.29
N SER A 34 -8.79 1.70 -19.06
CA SER A 34 -9.36 2.35 -17.90
C SER A 34 -10.85 2.69 -18.10
N SER A 35 -11.67 2.58 -17.06
CA SER A 35 -13.08 3.00 -17.12
C SER A 35 -13.18 4.49 -17.42
N VAL A 36 -14.07 4.86 -18.32
CA VAL A 36 -14.38 6.27 -18.65
C VAL A 36 -15.30 6.87 -17.58
N GLY A 37 -15.90 6.04 -16.73
CA GLY A 37 -16.77 6.51 -15.63
C GLY A 37 -18.23 6.80 -16.03
N GLU A 38 -18.55 6.72 -17.32
CA GLU A 38 -19.88 6.98 -17.86
C GLU A 38 -20.33 5.80 -18.74
N GLN A 39 -21.64 5.52 -18.71
CA GLN A 39 -22.24 4.60 -19.67
C GLN A 39 -22.57 5.34 -20.96
N ASP A 40 -22.57 4.63 -22.09
CA ASP A 40 -23.04 5.20 -23.34
C ASP A 40 -24.59 5.31 -23.38
N TYR A 41 -25.14 5.86 -24.47
CA TYR A 41 -26.59 6.05 -24.65
C TYR A 41 -27.41 4.74 -24.66
N GLN A 42 -26.74 3.57 -24.75
CA GLN A 42 -27.34 2.23 -24.66
C GLN A 42 -27.13 1.61 -23.27
N GLY A 43 -26.52 2.33 -22.33
CA GLY A 43 -26.25 1.89 -20.97
C GLY A 43 -25.12 0.84 -20.90
N ARG A 44 -24.14 0.91 -21.83
CA ARG A 44 -22.95 0.05 -21.84
C ARG A 44 -21.82 0.73 -21.08
N ASP A 45 -21.15 -0.01 -20.21
CA ASP A 45 -19.95 0.46 -19.52
C ASP A 45 -18.85 0.70 -20.54
N GLN A 46 -18.16 1.84 -20.44
CA GLN A 46 -17.12 2.25 -21.37
C GLN A 46 -15.73 2.19 -20.73
N TYR A 47 -14.78 1.61 -21.45
CA TYR A 47 -13.37 1.53 -21.08
C TYR A 47 -12.53 2.09 -22.21
N LYS A 48 -11.45 2.82 -21.87
CA LYS A 48 -10.56 3.45 -22.85
C LYS A 48 -9.14 2.93 -22.71
N ALA A 49 -8.53 2.54 -23.83
CA ALA A 49 -7.09 2.31 -23.95
C ALA A 49 -6.53 3.16 -25.08
N SER A 50 -5.37 3.78 -24.88
CA SER A 50 -4.67 4.57 -25.92
C SER A 50 -3.42 3.81 -26.36
N VAL A 51 -3.35 3.42 -27.64
CA VAL A 51 -2.34 2.48 -28.17
C VAL A 51 -1.67 3.06 -29.39
N SER A 52 -0.33 3.03 -29.42
CA SER A 52 0.45 3.30 -30.63
C SER A 52 0.63 2.02 -31.43
N LEU A 53 0.19 2.03 -32.68
CA LEU A 53 0.27 0.88 -33.60
C LEU A 53 1.07 1.21 -34.83
N ASN A 54 1.84 0.23 -35.31
CA ASN A 54 2.53 0.27 -36.61
C ASN A 54 1.71 -0.48 -37.66
N VAL A 55 2.00 -0.21 -38.94
CA VAL A 55 1.40 -0.98 -40.04
C VAL A 55 1.77 -2.46 -39.90
N GLY A 56 0.76 -3.32 -39.95
CA GLY A 56 0.92 -4.76 -39.80
C GLY A 56 0.74 -5.29 -38.37
N ASP A 57 0.71 -4.42 -37.34
CA ASP A 57 0.42 -4.87 -35.97
C ASP A 57 -0.95 -5.54 -35.93
N LYS A 58 -0.99 -6.72 -35.30
CA LYS A 58 -2.20 -7.46 -35.00
C LYS A 58 -2.66 -7.15 -33.59
N TRP A 59 -3.94 -6.86 -33.41
CA TRP A 59 -4.48 -6.58 -32.10
C TRP A 59 -5.86 -7.18 -31.89
N CYS A 60 -6.20 -7.45 -30.65
CA CYS A 60 -7.53 -7.89 -30.20
C CYS A 60 -7.86 -7.28 -28.85
N ILE A 61 -9.11 -7.39 -28.42
CA ILE A 61 -9.48 -7.15 -27.05
C ILE A 61 -9.08 -8.39 -26.23
N TYR A 62 -8.50 -8.16 -25.07
CA TYR A 62 -8.04 -9.22 -24.19
C TYR A 62 -8.63 -9.04 -22.80
N ASP A 63 -9.23 -10.09 -22.30
CA ASP A 63 -9.66 -10.24 -20.92
C ASP A 63 -8.52 -10.92 -20.16
N GLU A 64 -7.79 -10.16 -19.37
CA GLU A 64 -6.63 -10.68 -18.67
C GLU A 64 -7.01 -11.63 -17.56
N THR A 65 -8.12 -11.38 -16.89
CA THR A 65 -8.61 -12.25 -15.81
C THR A 65 -8.92 -13.66 -16.32
N ASN A 66 -9.62 -13.76 -17.45
CA ASN A 66 -10.00 -15.04 -18.02
C ASN A 66 -9.03 -15.58 -19.08
N LYS A 67 -7.94 -14.86 -19.37
CA LYS A 67 -6.95 -15.16 -20.42
C LYS A 67 -7.61 -15.36 -21.78
N ALA A 68 -8.69 -14.62 -22.07
CA ALA A 68 -9.50 -14.75 -23.26
C ALA A 68 -9.27 -13.61 -24.24
N LYS A 69 -9.11 -13.96 -25.53
CA LYS A 69 -9.01 -13.01 -26.65
C LYS A 69 -10.33 -12.97 -27.37
N PHE A 70 -10.76 -11.78 -27.77
CA PHE A 70 -11.94 -11.62 -28.60
C PHE A 70 -11.85 -10.38 -29.48
N VAL A 71 -12.47 -10.48 -30.65
CA VAL A 71 -12.69 -9.34 -31.53
C VAL A 71 -14.11 -8.85 -31.31
N ILE A 72 -14.23 -7.60 -30.89
CA ILE A 72 -15.50 -6.91 -30.75
C ILE A 72 -15.78 -6.14 -32.05
N THR A 73 -17.04 -6.06 -32.46
CA THR A 73 -17.45 -5.30 -33.63
C THR A 73 -17.06 -3.83 -33.48
N MET A 74 -16.28 -3.33 -34.44
CA MET A 74 -15.92 -1.92 -34.49
C MET A 74 -17.07 -1.09 -35.06
N GLU A 75 -17.47 -0.07 -34.29
CA GLU A 75 -18.48 0.90 -34.73
C GLU A 75 -17.95 1.81 -35.84
N ALA A 76 -18.80 2.16 -36.81
CA ALA A 76 -18.49 3.08 -37.87
C ALA A 76 -19.28 4.39 -37.69
N GLY A 77 -18.68 5.51 -38.05
CA GLY A 77 -19.33 6.83 -37.96
C GLY A 77 -18.33 7.96 -38.09
N THR A 78 -18.80 9.19 -37.95
CA THR A 78 -17.95 10.39 -38.03
C THR A 78 -16.91 10.37 -36.89
N GLY A 79 -15.63 10.46 -37.26
CA GLY A 79 -14.51 10.38 -36.31
C GLY A 79 -14.01 8.96 -36.02
N SER A 80 -14.68 7.90 -36.52
CA SER A 80 -14.19 6.53 -36.38
C SER A 80 -12.95 6.27 -37.24
N ALA A 81 -11.95 5.64 -36.65
CA ALA A 81 -10.75 5.19 -37.30
C ALA A 81 -10.86 3.74 -37.84
N LYS A 82 -12.06 3.14 -37.83
CA LYS A 82 -12.31 1.75 -38.31
C LYS A 82 -11.66 1.45 -39.67
N GLY A 83 -11.68 2.40 -40.60
CA GLY A 83 -11.05 2.27 -41.92
C GLY A 83 -9.54 2.03 -41.93
N ASN A 84 -8.86 2.32 -40.83
CA ASN A 84 -7.43 2.11 -40.63
C ASN A 84 -7.07 0.66 -40.26
N PHE A 85 -8.05 -0.23 -40.19
CA PHE A 85 -7.89 -1.62 -39.76
C PHE A 85 -8.50 -2.58 -40.79
N THR A 86 -7.97 -3.81 -40.81
CA THR A 86 -8.61 -4.96 -41.45
C THR A 86 -9.15 -5.85 -40.34
N GLU A 87 -10.46 -6.06 -40.31
CA GLU A 87 -11.09 -6.98 -39.34
C GLU A 87 -10.78 -8.44 -39.69
N GLY A 88 -10.51 -9.25 -38.65
CA GLY A 88 -10.31 -10.69 -38.75
C GLY A 88 -11.10 -11.42 -37.67
N SER A 89 -11.08 -12.74 -37.66
CA SER A 89 -11.84 -13.55 -36.72
C SER A 89 -11.22 -13.60 -35.31
N GLU A 90 -9.91 -13.41 -35.21
CA GLU A 90 -9.15 -13.45 -33.94
C GLU A 90 -8.42 -12.15 -33.65
N TYR A 91 -8.02 -11.44 -34.71
CA TYR A 91 -7.27 -10.18 -34.65
C TYR A 91 -7.78 -9.21 -35.72
N ALA A 92 -7.71 -7.93 -35.40
CA ALA A 92 -7.69 -6.89 -36.40
C ALA A 92 -6.23 -6.53 -36.72
N THR A 93 -5.97 -6.14 -37.99
CA THR A 93 -4.64 -5.75 -38.44
C THR A 93 -4.60 -4.26 -38.76
N CYS A 94 -3.61 -3.55 -38.23
CA CYS A 94 -3.41 -2.13 -38.49
C CYS A 94 -2.90 -1.88 -39.92
N LYS A 95 -3.58 -1.01 -40.67
CA LYS A 95 -3.20 -0.59 -42.03
C LYS A 95 -2.51 0.76 -42.05
N THR A 96 -2.77 1.60 -41.08
CA THR A 96 -2.22 2.96 -40.99
C THR A 96 -1.59 3.13 -39.63
N ALA A 97 -0.28 3.37 -39.57
CA ALA A 97 0.41 3.61 -38.31
C ALA A 97 -0.10 4.88 -37.64
N GLY A 98 -0.21 4.86 -36.32
CA GLY A 98 -0.68 6.01 -35.54
C GLY A 98 -1.01 5.69 -34.10
N CYS A 99 -1.41 6.72 -33.38
CA CYS A 99 -1.99 6.62 -32.05
C CYS A 99 -3.49 6.46 -32.19
N TYR A 100 -4.06 5.49 -31.45
CA TYR A 100 -5.49 5.18 -31.47
C TYR A 100 -6.05 5.09 -30.06
N ASP A 101 -7.19 5.72 -29.87
CA ASP A 101 -8.02 5.58 -28.67
C ASP A 101 -9.09 4.53 -28.93
N PHE A 102 -9.05 3.44 -28.18
CA PHE A 102 -10.02 2.34 -28.21
C PHE A 102 -11.01 2.53 -27.07
N TYR A 103 -12.27 2.73 -27.39
CA TYR A 103 -13.37 2.77 -26.44
C TYR A 103 -14.12 1.44 -26.47
N ILE A 104 -13.82 0.56 -25.52
CA ILE A 104 -14.43 -0.75 -25.39
C ILE A 104 -15.74 -0.58 -24.62
N LYS A 105 -16.86 -1.00 -25.19
CA LYS A 105 -18.21 -0.85 -24.63
C LYS A 105 -18.78 -2.22 -24.32
N LEU A 106 -19.07 -2.49 -23.07
CA LEU A 106 -19.47 -3.80 -22.56
C LEU A 106 -20.86 -3.75 -21.92
N LYS A 107 -21.76 -4.61 -22.39
CA LYS A 107 -23.05 -4.84 -21.80
C LYS A 107 -23.60 -6.20 -22.21
N TRP A 108 -23.56 -7.19 -21.30
CA TRP A 108 -24.12 -8.51 -21.48
C TRP A 108 -23.92 -9.10 -22.92
N GLU A 109 -24.91 -9.04 -23.79
CA GLU A 109 -24.85 -9.58 -25.16
C GLU A 109 -24.59 -8.50 -26.25
N ASP A 110 -24.47 -7.23 -25.86
CA ASP A 110 -24.32 -6.09 -26.77
C ASP A 110 -22.97 -5.38 -26.56
N ASN A 111 -21.91 -6.07 -26.96
CA ASN A 111 -20.55 -5.53 -26.85
C ASN A 111 -20.13 -4.92 -28.19
N SER A 112 -19.59 -3.72 -28.15
CA SER A 112 -19.02 -3.05 -29.32
C SER A 112 -17.79 -2.23 -28.96
N MET A 113 -17.13 -1.69 -29.97
CA MET A 113 -15.95 -0.86 -29.78
C MET A 113 -15.94 0.32 -30.73
N TRP A 114 -15.65 1.49 -30.19
CA TRP A 114 -15.35 2.68 -30.96
C TRP A 114 -13.85 2.91 -30.99
N VAL A 115 -13.28 3.15 -32.19
CA VAL A 115 -11.86 3.48 -32.35
C VAL A 115 -11.77 4.82 -33.04
N GLN A 116 -10.94 5.72 -32.53
CA GLN A 116 -10.65 7.02 -33.14
C GLN A 116 -9.15 7.30 -33.15
N ALA A 117 -8.71 8.29 -33.96
CA ALA A 117 -7.35 8.78 -33.87
C ALA A 117 -7.10 9.42 -32.51
N GLY A 118 -6.08 8.95 -31.79
CA GLY A 118 -5.68 9.47 -30.49
C GLY A 118 -4.69 10.63 -30.62
N SER A 119 -4.64 11.49 -29.64
CA SER A 119 -3.71 12.63 -29.58
C SER A 119 -2.45 12.35 -28.75
N ASN A 120 -2.47 11.33 -27.90
CA ASN A 120 -1.35 10.99 -27.02
C ASN A 120 -1.37 9.51 -26.65
N CYS A 121 -0.37 8.75 -27.09
CA CYS A 121 -0.14 7.35 -26.73
C CYS A 121 1.12 7.24 -25.87
N SER A 122 1.13 7.88 -24.72
CA SER A 122 2.24 7.84 -23.77
C SER A 122 2.21 6.60 -22.85
N GLU A 123 1.13 5.82 -22.88
CA GLU A 123 1.02 4.60 -22.07
C GLU A 123 1.88 3.49 -22.69
N ALA A 124 2.84 2.99 -21.92
CA ALA A 124 3.62 1.83 -22.30
C ALA A 124 2.82 0.55 -22.02
N GLY A 125 2.54 -0.23 -23.08
CA GLY A 125 1.99 -1.57 -22.90
C GLY A 125 2.95 -2.46 -22.12
N ARG A 126 2.41 -3.43 -21.37
CA ARG A 126 3.23 -4.45 -20.67
C ARG A 126 3.30 -5.74 -21.47
N ASP A 127 4.46 -6.40 -21.44
CA ASP A 127 4.67 -7.70 -22.07
C ASP A 127 3.97 -8.79 -21.24
N ILE A 128 3.08 -9.57 -21.86
CA ILE A 128 2.35 -10.67 -21.23
C ILE A 128 2.69 -12.05 -21.82
N THR A 129 3.79 -12.18 -22.59
CA THR A 129 4.19 -13.48 -23.13
C THR A 129 4.51 -14.47 -22.01
N PRO A 130 4.03 -15.73 -22.08
CA PRO A 130 4.44 -16.76 -21.14
C PRO A 130 5.96 -17.00 -21.21
N GLY A 131 6.70 -16.69 -20.14
CA GLY A 131 8.16 -16.78 -20.07
C GLY A 131 8.92 -15.49 -20.42
N GLY A 132 8.25 -14.41 -20.81
CA GLY A 132 8.82 -13.07 -20.80
C GLY A 132 8.83 -12.57 -19.36
N GLU A 133 10.01 -12.35 -18.79
CA GLU A 133 10.16 -11.66 -17.50
C GLU A 133 9.42 -10.34 -17.58
N PRO A 134 8.54 -9.98 -16.62
CA PRO A 134 8.03 -8.62 -16.54
C PRO A 134 9.24 -7.70 -16.46
N CYS A 135 9.24 -6.61 -17.23
CA CYS A 135 10.30 -5.61 -17.15
C CYS A 135 10.48 -5.23 -15.66
N GLY A 136 11.50 -5.82 -15.04
CA GLY A 136 12.18 -5.40 -13.85
C GLY A 136 11.30 -4.99 -12.66
N ASP A 137 10.44 -5.87 -12.16
CA ASP A 137 10.01 -5.80 -10.76
C ASP A 137 10.99 -6.64 -9.91
N GLN A 138 12.16 -6.09 -9.68
CA GLN A 138 13.06 -6.51 -8.64
C GLN A 138 12.67 -5.77 -7.35
N GLY A 139 11.48 -6.00 -6.84
CA GLY A 139 11.27 -5.97 -5.41
C GLY A 139 12.22 -7.03 -4.86
N GLY A 140 13.22 -6.65 -4.07
CA GLY A 140 14.22 -7.59 -3.58
C GLY A 140 13.55 -8.80 -2.95
N GLU A 141 13.39 -9.87 -3.72
CA GLU A 141 13.12 -11.18 -3.18
C GLU A 141 14.32 -11.52 -2.30
N THR A 142 14.11 -11.41 -0.99
CA THR A 142 14.93 -12.24 -0.10
C THR A 142 14.71 -13.67 -0.56
N ASP A 143 15.77 -14.35 -0.93
CA ASP A 143 15.74 -15.78 -1.29
C ASP A 143 14.83 -16.50 -0.27
N PRO A 144 13.84 -17.30 -0.71
CA PRO A 144 12.92 -18.00 0.20
C PRO A 144 13.62 -18.82 1.29
N LYS A 145 14.92 -19.08 1.13
CA LYS A 145 15.74 -19.78 2.12
C LYS A 145 16.16 -18.92 3.32
N ASP A 146 16.15 -17.59 3.20
CA ASP A 146 16.72 -16.68 4.20
C ASP A 146 15.68 -15.80 4.93
N PHE A 147 14.36 -16.11 4.81
CA PHE A 147 13.34 -15.37 5.56
C PHE A 147 13.45 -15.70 7.06
N ASP A 148 13.96 -14.75 7.81
CA ASP A 148 14.06 -14.81 9.27
C ASP A 148 12.83 -14.17 9.93
N SER A 149 12.43 -12.99 9.48
CA SER A 149 11.35 -12.24 10.10
C SER A 149 10.88 -11.09 9.20
N ALA A 150 9.62 -10.67 9.36
CA ALA A 150 9.09 -9.44 8.78
C ALA A 150 9.37 -8.19 9.65
N VAL A 151 10.46 -8.22 10.41
CA VAL A 151 10.96 -7.12 11.25
C VAL A 151 12.37 -6.76 10.78
N PRO A 152 12.52 -5.79 9.87
CA PRO A 152 13.82 -5.43 9.33
C PRO A 152 14.81 -5.00 10.42
N SER A 153 16.03 -5.52 10.36
CA SER A 153 17.09 -5.10 11.29
C SER A 153 17.58 -3.70 10.94
N GLN A 154 17.86 -2.90 11.97
CA GLN A 154 18.32 -1.51 11.82
C GLN A 154 17.50 -0.70 10.80
N CYS A 155 16.17 -0.87 10.85
CA CYS A 155 15.25 -0.25 9.90
C CYS A 155 15.35 1.28 9.95
N THR A 156 15.75 1.90 8.86
CA THR A 156 15.82 3.35 8.70
C THR A 156 14.55 3.95 8.11
N ASP A 157 13.61 3.11 7.69
CA ASP A 157 12.40 3.49 6.96
C ASP A 157 11.52 4.43 7.77
N VAL A 158 10.95 5.39 7.08
CA VAL A 158 9.87 6.24 7.58
C VAL A 158 8.60 5.85 6.84
N MET A 159 7.54 5.56 7.59
CA MET A 159 6.25 5.16 7.04
C MET A 159 5.34 6.38 6.86
N LEU A 160 4.56 6.38 5.78
CA LEU A 160 3.42 7.27 5.60
C LEU A 160 2.13 6.44 5.69
N GLN A 161 1.26 6.74 6.65
CA GLN A 161 -0.14 6.32 6.55
C GLN A 161 -0.83 7.22 5.53
N ALA A 162 -0.99 6.73 4.29
CA ALA A 162 -1.41 7.53 3.14
C ALA A 162 -2.94 7.69 3.03
N PHE A 163 -3.64 7.76 4.14
CA PHE A 163 -5.09 7.93 4.18
C PHE A 163 -5.56 8.45 5.54
N TYR A 164 -6.81 8.89 5.59
CA TYR A 164 -7.55 9.25 6.80
C TYR A 164 -9.03 8.84 6.62
N TRP A 165 -9.85 8.93 7.66
CA TRP A 165 -11.20 8.36 7.62
C TRP A 165 -12.08 8.85 6.45
N ASP A 166 -11.98 10.11 6.10
CA ASP A 166 -12.76 10.73 5.01
C ASP A 166 -11.99 10.87 3.68
N SER A 167 -11.03 9.99 3.40
CA SER A 167 -10.14 10.02 2.23
C SER A 167 -10.85 10.16 0.88
N ASN A 168 -12.01 9.54 0.71
CA ASN A 168 -12.76 9.59 -0.56
C ASN A 168 -13.64 10.83 -0.73
N THR A 169 -13.86 11.62 0.32
CA THR A 169 -14.77 12.79 0.25
C THR A 169 -14.06 14.13 0.38
N ASP A 170 -12.81 14.13 0.78
CA ASP A 170 -11.99 15.29 1.13
C ASP A 170 -12.61 16.13 2.27
N LYS A 171 -11.91 16.19 3.39
CA LYS A 171 -12.25 17.04 4.54
C LYS A 171 -11.14 18.07 4.82
N GLY A 172 -10.53 18.60 3.76
CA GLY A 172 -9.49 19.63 3.83
C GLY A 172 -8.05 19.10 3.79
N TYR A 173 -7.87 17.79 3.53
CA TYR A 173 -6.55 17.16 3.43
C TYR A 173 -6.32 16.46 2.07
N GLY A 174 -7.19 16.73 1.10
CA GLY A 174 -7.19 16.09 -0.21
C GLY A 174 -7.78 14.67 -0.17
N LYS A 175 -8.17 14.18 -1.32
CA LYS A 175 -8.54 12.77 -1.49
C LYS A 175 -7.29 11.90 -1.53
N THR A 176 -7.41 10.65 -1.08
CA THR A 176 -6.35 9.65 -1.16
C THR A 176 -6.84 8.38 -1.85
N GLN A 177 -7.70 8.53 -2.86
CA GLN A 177 -8.04 7.46 -3.78
C GLN A 177 -6.80 7.05 -4.59
N TRP A 178 -6.82 5.89 -5.22
CA TRP A 178 -5.61 5.34 -5.86
C TRP A 178 -4.95 6.29 -6.86
N ASN A 179 -5.75 6.98 -7.70
CA ASN A 179 -5.23 7.95 -8.66
C ASN A 179 -4.68 9.22 -8.00
N ASP A 180 -5.30 9.68 -6.90
CA ASP A 180 -4.83 10.87 -6.17
C ASP A 180 -3.46 10.61 -5.55
N LEU A 181 -3.26 9.43 -4.94
CA LEU A 181 -1.97 9.01 -4.41
C LEU A 181 -0.94 8.76 -5.53
N ASN A 182 -1.37 8.14 -6.63
CA ASN A 182 -0.50 7.88 -7.78
C ASN A 182 0.12 9.17 -8.33
N SER A 183 -0.64 10.26 -8.39
CA SER A 183 -0.14 11.57 -8.83
C SER A 183 0.96 12.14 -7.92
N GLN A 184 1.04 11.66 -6.68
CA GLN A 184 1.99 12.09 -5.65
C GLN A 184 3.12 11.09 -5.39
N ALA A 185 3.16 9.94 -6.08
CA ALA A 185 4.10 8.85 -5.81
C ALA A 185 5.57 9.30 -5.84
N SER A 186 5.94 10.16 -6.80
CA SER A 186 7.30 10.71 -6.89
C SER A 186 7.66 11.63 -5.71
N GLU A 187 6.72 12.44 -5.22
CA GLU A 187 6.97 13.29 -4.04
C GLU A 187 7.07 12.44 -2.77
N ILE A 188 6.16 11.48 -2.61
CA ILE A 188 6.16 10.53 -1.49
C ILE A 188 7.50 9.82 -1.41
N GLY A 189 8.01 9.28 -2.52
CA GLY A 189 9.27 8.53 -2.56
C GLY A 189 10.52 9.33 -2.20
N LYS A 190 10.48 10.67 -2.25
CA LYS A 190 11.59 11.51 -1.76
C LYS A 190 11.79 11.42 -0.25
N TYR A 191 10.73 11.12 0.50
CA TYR A 191 10.74 11.19 1.96
C TYR A 191 10.41 9.89 2.65
N PHE A 192 9.53 9.06 2.08
CA PHE A 192 9.02 7.83 2.71
C PHE A 192 9.54 6.59 1.98
N GLN A 193 9.89 5.56 2.74
CA GLN A 193 10.29 4.25 2.25
C GLN A 193 9.18 3.21 2.41
N LEU A 194 8.20 3.50 3.27
CA LEU A 194 7.02 2.66 3.48
C LEU A 194 5.75 3.51 3.30
N VAL A 195 4.76 2.95 2.62
CA VAL A 195 3.41 3.52 2.52
C VAL A 195 2.40 2.49 2.98
N TRP A 196 1.61 2.82 4.00
CA TRP A 196 0.47 2.03 4.44
C TRP A 196 -0.79 2.54 3.73
N LEU A 197 -1.40 1.68 2.92
CA LEU A 197 -2.68 1.91 2.24
C LEU A 197 -3.84 1.31 3.04
N PRO A 198 -5.05 1.88 2.96
CA PRO A 198 -6.23 1.32 3.62
C PRO A 198 -6.65 -0.01 2.97
N PRO A 199 -7.58 -0.78 3.60
CA PRO A 199 -8.06 -2.02 3.05
C PRO A 199 -8.54 -1.85 1.60
N SER A 200 -7.99 -2.62 0.68
CA SER A 200 -8.26 -2.52 -0.75
C SER A 200 -9.33 -3.50 -1.24
N GLY A 201 -9.70 -4.49 -0.40
CA GLY A 201 -10.74 -5.46 -0.71
C GLY A 201 -12.14 -4.86 -0.81
N TYR A 202 -13.02 -5.53 -1.54
CA TYR A 202 -14.41 -5.10 -1.68
C TYR A 202 -15.14 -5.16 -0.34
N ALA A 203 -15.72 -4.03 0.05
CA ALA A 203 -16.60 -3.89 1.20
C ALA A 203 -18.00 -3.45 0.71
N ASN A 204 -19.05 -4.04 1.29
CA ASN A 204 -20.40 -3.74 0.87
C ASN A 204 -20.75 -2.26 1.16
N ALA A 205 -21.37 -1.60 0.18
CA ALA A 205 -21.81 -0.21 0.30
C ALA A 205 -22.88 0.02 1.40
N TYR A 206 -23.55 -1.04 1.85
CA TYR A 206 -24.53 -0.98 2.95
C TYR A 206 -23.88 -0.90 4.33
N THR A 207 -22.62 -1.28 4.45
CA THR A 207 -21.83 -1.01 5.63
C THR A 207 -21.18 0.35 5.43
N SER A 208 -21.33 1.25 6.36
CA SER A 208 -20.85 2.65 6.28
C SER A 208 -19.33 2.82 6.16
N SER A 209 -18.58 1.71 5.95
CA SER A 209 -17.13 1.71 5.85
C SER A 209 -16.68 2.23 4.49
N LYS A 210 -16.45 3.52 4.41
CA LYS A 210 -15.87 4.19 3.25
C LYS A 210 -14.47 3.70 2.91
N LEU A 211 -13.74 3.14 3.88
CA LEU A 211 -12.35 2.71 3.77
C LEU A 211 -12.15 1.20 3.61
N GLY A 212 -13.20 0.37 3.71
CA GLY A 212 -13.08 -1.07 3.51
C GLY A 212 -12.92 -1.93 4.78
N TYR A 213 -13.07 -1.36 5.98
CA TYR A 213 -12.89 -2.09 7.26
C TYR A 213 -14.01 -3.10 7.60
N ILE A 214 -14.97 -3.32 6.71
CA ILE A 214 -15.89 -4.46 6.76
C ILE A 214 -15.76 -5.18 5.41
N PRO A 215 -14.65 -5.90 5.17
CA PRO A 215 -14.41 -6.58 3.90
C PRO A 215 -15.42 -7.71 3.71
N GLN A 216 -15.97 -7.80 2.51
CA GLN A 216 -16.87 -8.87 2.10
C GLN A 216 -16.15 -9.86 1.17
N ARG A 217 -15.30 -9.34 0.27
CA ARG A 217 -14.55 -10.15 -0.70
C ARG A 217 -13.08 -9.75 -0.69
N TYR A 218 -12.25 -10.59 -0.08
CA TYR A 218 -10.80 -10.39 -0.02
C TYR A 218 -10.14 -10.53 -1.40
N SER A 219 -10.64 -11.46 -2.22
CA SER A 219 -10.09 -11.71 -3.56
C SER A 219 -10.48 -10.67 -4.61
N TYR A 220 -11.33 -9.70 -4.27
CA TYR A 220 -11.79 -8.66 -5.18
C TYR A 220 -11.32 -7.29 -4.70
N GLN A 221 -10.35 -6.71 -5.40
CA GLN A 221 -9.59 -5.52 -4.97
C GLN A 221 -10.07 -4.20 -5.61
N THR A 222 -11.32 -4.16 -6.03
CA THR A 222 -12.00 -2.91 -6.42
C THR A 222 -12.86 -2.42 -5.26
N SER A 223 -12.68 -1.19 -4.85
CA SER A 223 -13.31 -0.58 -3.68
C SER A 223 -13.75 0.86 -3.95
N ASN A 224 -14.27 1.55 -2.93
CA ASN A 224 -14.57 2.98 -3.01
C ASN A 224 -13.33 3.87 -3.25
N LEU A 225 -12.14 3.31 -3.12
CA LEU A 225 -10.86 4.02 -3.33
C LEU A 225 -10.39 3.94 -4.79
N GLY A 226 -11.01 3.08 -5.59
CA GLY A 226 -10.72 2.91 -7.01
C GLY A 226 -10.70 1.45 -7.45
N MET A 227 -10.42 1.25 -8.73
CA MET A 227 -10.36 -0.07 -9.34
C MET A 227 -9.02 -0.74 -9.08
N VAL A 228 -9.00 -2.07 -9.19
CA VAL A 228 -7.79 -2.90 -9.03
C VAL A 228 -6.64 -2.45 -9.95
N GLY A 229 -6.92 -2.08 -11.19
CA GLY A 229 -5.90 -1.56 -12.12
C GLY A 229 -5.25 -0.27 -11.63
N GLN A 230 -6.04 0.65 -11.07
CA GLN A 230 -5.52 1.89 -10.48
C GLN A 230 -4.65 1.60 -9.26
N LEU A 231 -5.06 0.63 -8.42
CA LEU A 231 -4.27 0.18 -7.28
C LEU A 231 -2.92 -0.42 -7.71
N LYS A 232 -2.92 -1.32 -8.70
CA LYS A 232 -1.68 -1.90 -9.26
C LYS A 232 -0.77 -0.82 -9.85
N THR A 233 -1.34 0.16 -10.55
CA THR A 233 -0.60 1.32 -11.08
C THR A 233 0.03 2.15 -9.95
N LEU A 234 -0.72 2.44 -8.88
CA LEU A 234 -0.20 3.13 -7.71
C LEU A 234 0.98 2.37 -7.07
N ILE A 235 0.80 1.06 -6.80
CA ILE A 235 1.85 0.22 -6.21
C ILE A 235 3.10 0.23 -7.10
N SER A 236 2.95 0.03 -8.40
CA SER A 236 4.07 0.10 -9.36
C SER A 236 4.76 1.46 -9.37
N SER A 237 4.00 2.56 -9.30
CA SER A 237 4.57 3.91 -9.26
C SER A 237 5.33 4.16 -7.94
N LEU A 238 4.82 3.68 -6.82
CA LEU A 238 5.50 3.75 -5.52
C LEU A 238 6.81 2.96 -5.56
N HIS A 239 6.78 1.73 -6.09
CA HIS A 239 7.98 0.90 -6.27
C HIS A 239 9.04 1.59 -7.15
N LYS A 240 8.65 2.18 -8.27
CA LYS A 240 9.56 2.96 -9.14
C LYS A 240 10.23 4.12 -8.42
N ASN A 241 9.63 4.63 -7.35
CA ASN A 241 10.17 5.69 -6.50
C ASN A 241 10.82 5.15 -5.21
N GLY A 242 11.12 3.84 -5.12
CA GLY A 242 11.82 3.22 -4.00
C GLY A 242 10.97 3.05 -2.74
N VAL A 243 9.65 3.08 -2.86
CA VAL A 243 8.70 2.97 -1.75
C VAL A 243 8.10 1.56 -1.72
N LYS A 244 8.16 0.90 -0.58
CA LYS A 244 7.46 -0.35 -0.30
C LYS A 244 6.05 -0.08 0.19
N VAL A 245 5.10 -0.93 -0.19
CA VAL A 245 3.67 -0.71 0.06
C VAL A 245 3.12 -1.76 1.01
N LEU A 246 2.46 -1.32 2.08
CA LEU A 246 1.80 -2.19 3.06
C LEU A 246 0.30 -2.22 2.81
N ALA A 247 -0.24 -3.45 2.72
CA ALA A 247 -1.68 -3.67 2.72
C ALA A 247 -2.23 -3.64 4.14
N ASP A 248 -3.40 -3.06 4.31
CA ASP A 248 -4.20 -3.21 5.53
C ASP A 248 -5.00 -4.52 5.47
N ILE A 249 -4.73 -5.41 6.41
CA ILE A 249 -5.24 -6.78 6.44
C ILE A 249 -6.29 -6.92 7.53
N VAL A 250 -7.56 -6.87 7.13
CA VAL A 250 -8.72 -7.01 8.00
C VAL A 250 -9.20 -8.46 7.98
N ILE A 251 -8.66 -9.28 8.87
CA ILE A 251 -8.99 -10.71 8.97
C ILE A 251 -9.62 -11.12 10.30
N ASN A 252 -9.82 -10.17 11.21
CA ASN A 252 -10.60 -10.42 12.41
C ASN A 252 -12.03 -10.84 12.06
N HIS A 253 -12.64 -10.16 11.10
CA HIS A 253 -14.05 -10.27 10.76
C HIS A 253 -14.30 -10.13 9.27
N CYS A 254 -15.52 -10.48 8.84
CA CYS A 254 -15.97 -10.38 7.46
C CYS A 254 -17.43 -9.91 7.39
N GLY A 255 -17.72 -9.04 6.44
CA GLY A 255 -19.08 -8.66 6.12
C GLY A 255 -19.85 -9.80 5.45
N ASN A 256 -21.13 -9.96 5.80
CA ASN A 256 -22.03 -10.91 5.16
C ASN A 256 -22.67 -10.32 3.89
N ARG A 257 -23.17 -11.16 3.01
CA ARG A 257 -23.74 -10.78 1.71
C ARG A 257 -25.18 -10.28 1.82
N SER A 258 -26.07 -11.07 2.36
CA SER A 258 -27.51 -10.74 2.43
C SER A 258 -28.19 -11.17 3.73
N THR A 259 -27.66 -12.14 4.43
CA THR A 259 -28.11 -12.61 5.74
C THR A 259 -27.00 -12.47 6.77
N SER A 260 -27.28 -12.77 8.02
CA SER A 260 -26.26 -12.55 9.06
C SER A 260 -25.05 -13.48 8.96
N CYS A 261 -25.08 -14.54 8.15
CA CYS A 261 -24.04 -15.57 8.10
C CYS A 261 -23.84 -16.18 6.70
N ASP A 262 -24.11 -15.42 5.66
CA ASP A 262 -23.81 -15.81 4.28
C ASP A 262 -22.61 -15.01 3.75
N PHE A 263 -21.63 -15.70 3.21
CA PHE A 263 -20.38 -15.12 2.77
C PHE A 263 -20.16 -15.33 1.26
N ASP A 264 -19.39 -14.44 0.66
CA ASP A 264 -18.93 -14.64 -0.70
C ASP A 264 -17.80 -15.67 -0.77
N GLU A 265 -17.74 -16.35 -1.89
CA GLU A 265 -16.58 -17.17 -2.25
C GLU A 265 -15.32 -16.28 -2.32
N GLN A 266 -14.21 -16.82 -1.86
CA GLN A 266 -12.90 -16.19 -1.93
C GLN A 266 -12.02 -17.02 -2.88
N ASP A 267 -11.77 -16.51 -4.09
CA ASP A 267 -10.96 -17.18 -5.10
C ASP A 267 -9.61 -16.43 -5.27
N PHE A 268 -8.54 -17.05 -4.80
CA PHE A 268 -7.18 -16.53 -4.91
C PHE A 268 -6.38 -17.24 -6.01
N GLY A 269 -7.06 -17.77 -7.03
CA GLY A 269 -6.43 -18.47 -8.14
C GLY A 269 -5.62 -19.69 -7.68
N SER A 270 -4.36 -19.77 -8.05
CA SER A 270 -3.46 -20.89 -7.69
C SER A 270 -3.19 -21.03 -6.18
N TYR A 271 -3.48 -20.02 -5.38
CA TYR A 271 -3.30 -20.04 -3.91
C TYR A 271 -4.45 -20.70 -3.18
N GLY A 272 -5.60 -20.87 -3.83
CA GLY A 272 -6.73 -21.59 -3.29
C GLY A 272 -8.08 -20.89 -3.48
N LYS A 273 -9.12 -21.68 -3.41
CA LYS A 273 -10.51 -21.27 -3.54
C LYS A 273 -11.28 -21.72 -2.31
N PHE A 274 -11.98 -20.81 -1.68
CA PHE A 274 -12.63 -21.01 -0.38
C PHE A 274 -14.10 -20.57 -0.44
N ASN A 275 -14.95 -21.39 0.14
CA ASN A 275 -16.39 -21.12 0.28
C ASN A 275 -16.74 -21.02 1.77
N PRO A 276 -16.56 -19.86 2.41
CA PRO A 276 -16.83 -19.69 3.82
C PRO A 276 -18.30 -19.94 4.15
N THR A 277 -18.54 -20.57 5.29
CA THR A 277 -19.87 -20.83 5.81
C THR A 277 -20.01 -20.32 7.24
N SER A 278 -21.22 -20.33 7.78
CA SER A 278 -21.47 -19.98 9.17
C SER A 278 -20.65 -20.81 10.19
N LYS A 279 -20.12 -21.96 9.79
CA LYS A 279 -19.24 -22.80 10.63
C LYS A 279 -17.81 -22.26 10.76
N TRP A 280 -17.47 -21.19 10.03
CA TRP A 280 -16.15 -20.57 10.09
C TRP A 280 -16.09 -19.39 11.04
N ILE A 281 -17.24 -18.98 11.60
CA ILE A 281 -17.31 -17.90 12.59
C ILE A 281 -17.30 -18.44 14.02
N THR A 282 -16.88 -17.63 14.96
CA THR A 282 -16.78 -18.00 16.37
C THR A 282 -18.14 -18.33 16.99
N SER A 283 -18.19 -19.24 17.96
CA SER A 283 -19.44 -19.67 18.60
C SER A 283 -20.12 -18.56 19.40
N ASN A 284 -19.35 -17.57 19.86
CA ASN A 284 -19.83 -16.42 20.63
C ASN A 284 -20.09 -15.16 19.80
N ASP A 285 -19.92 -15.22 18.45
CA ASP A 285 -20.35 -14.16 17.56
C ASP A 285 -21.87 -13.93 17.69
N GLU A 286 -22.35 -12.68 17.51
CA GLU A 286 -23.77 -12.32 17.64
C GLU A 286 -24.64 -12.73 16.45
N GLY A 287 -24.06 -13.27 15.39
CA GLY A 287 -24.81 -13.77 14.22
C GLY A 287 -25.87 -14.80 14.60
N GLN A 288 -27.08 -14.65 14.03
CA GLN A 288 -28.23 -15.52 14.29
C GLN A 288 -28.24 -16.70 13.31
N CYS A 289 -27.27 -17.60 13.46
CA CYS A 289 -27.10 -18.77 12.58
C CYS A 289 -26.44 -19.93 13.33
N ASP A 290 -26.34 -21.10 12.69
CA ASP A 290 -25.64 -22.26 13.21
C ASP A 290 -24.12 -22.10 13.01
N LYS A 291 -23.45 -21.56 14.04
CA LYS A 291 -22.05 -21.12 14.05
C LYS A 291 -21.04 -22.26 14.25
N GLY A 292 -19.76 -21.93 14.20
CA GLY A 292 -18.66 -22.80 14.61
C GLY A 292 -18.74 -23.19 16.09
N SER A 293 -17.87 -24.10 16.51
CA SER A 293 -17.86 -24.62 17.88
C SER A 293 -16.83 -23.93 18.78
N ASN A 294 -15.83 -23.27 18.20
CA ASN A 294 -14.79 -22.59 18.99
C ASN A 294 -15.26 -21.19 19.35
N ALA A 295 -15.07 -20.83 20.60
CA ALA A 295 -15.17 -19.44 21.01
C ALA A 295 -13.95 -18.66 20.49
N ASP A 296 -14.14 -17.37 20.35
CA ASP A 296 -13.10 -16.38 20.10
C ASP A 296 -11.88 -16.60 21.02
N ASP A 297 -10.68 -16.40 20.52
CA ASP A 297 -9.44 -16.46 21.28
C ASP A 297 -8.73 -15.11 21.38
N GLY A 298 -9.46 -14.04 21.14
CA GLY A 298 -8.97 -12.68 21.23
C GLY A 298 -8.41 -12.35 22.61
N GLN A 299 -7.38 -11.53 22.61
CA GLN A 299 -6.63 -11.17 23.80
C GLN A 299 -7.00 -9.79 24.35
N HIS A 300 -7.77 -9.04 23.61
CA HIS A 300 -8.29 -7.73 23.98
C HIS A 300 -9.36 -7.27 22.99
N ASP A 301 -10.53 -6.86 23.47
CA ASP A 301 -11.62 -6.36 22.63
C ASP A 301 -11.99 -7.33 21.47
N ALA A 302 -12.27 -8.58 21.85
CA ALA A 302 -12.37 -9.70 20.93
C ALA A 302 -13.59 -9.60 20.00
N ASN A 303 -14.77 -9.23 20.50
CA ASN A 303 -16.00 -9.19 19.73
C ASN A 303 -16.12 -7.92 18.86
N PHE A 304 -16.51 -8.09 17.58
CA PHE A 304 -16.77 -6.98 16.67
C PHE A 304 -18.20 -7.05 16.11
N GLY A 305 -19.15 -6.48 16.85
CA GLY A 305 -20.60 -6.58 16.57
C GLY A 305 -21.10 -6.06 15.23
N ALA A 306 -20.26 -5.38 14.43
CA ALA A 306 -20.64 -4.86 13.12
C ALA A 306 -20.47 -5.86 11.96
N ALA A 307 -19.76 -6.96 12.17
CA ALA A 307 -19.48 -7.99 11.18
C ALA A 307 -19.32 -9.37 11.85
N ARG A 308 -19.02 -10.39 11.08
CA ARG A 308 -18.92 -11.78 11.61
C ARG A 308 -17.47 -12.12 11.93
N ASP A 309 -17.18 -12.49 13.17
CA ASP A 309 -15.83 -12.77 13.65
C ASP A 309 -15.36 -14.16 13.18
N TRP A 310 -14.22 -14.19 12.48
CA TRP A 310 -13.63 -15.44 12.02
C TRP A 310 -13.06 -16.28 13.17
N ASP A 311 -13.33 -17.58 13.14
CA ASP A 311 -12.72 -18.55 14.06
C ASP A 311 -11.28 -18.89 13.61
N HIS A 312 -10.29 -18.19 14.10
CA HIS A 312 -8.88 -18.44 13.78
C HIS A 312 -8.32 -19.77 14.30
N LYS A 313 -9.07 -20.53 15.12
CA LYS A 313 -8.76 -21.93 15.46
C LYS A 313 -9.24 -22.89 14.36
N ASN A 314 -10.10 -22.44 13.46
CA ASN A 314 -10.59 -23.24 12.35
C ASN A 314 -9.52 -23.34 11.25
N ALA A 315 -9.13 -24.58 10.89
CA ALA A 315 -8.08 -24.83 9.89
C ALA A 315 -8.42 -24.24 8.50
N GLN A 316 -9.69 -24.13 8.15
CA GLN A 316 -10.12 -23.54 6.86
C GLN A 316 -9.96 -22.03 6.87
N VAL A 317 -10.25 -21.34 7.98
CA VAL A 317 -9.99 -19.91 8.15
C VAL A 317 -8.50 -19.64 8.06
N GLN A 318 -7.67 -20.43 8.77
CA GLN A 318 -6.22 -20.29 8.70
C GLN A 318 -5.69 -20.50 7.27
N ALA A 319 -6.20 -21.52 6.56
CA ALA A 319 -5.80 -21.79 5.18
C ALA A 319 -6.19 -20.62 4.25
N MET A 320 -7.40 -20.09 4.40
CA MET A 320 -7.87 -18.92 3.65
C MET A 320 -7.00 -17.68 3.92
N CYS A 321 -6.68 -17.38 5.18
CA CYS A 321 -5.85 -16.24 5.54
C CYS A 321 -4.43 -16.38 4.96
N ARG A 322 -3.81 -17.57 5.03
CA ARG A 322 -2.50 -17.82 4.40
C ARG A 322 -2.54 -17.60 2.89
N ALA A 323 -3.54 -18.16 2.21
CA ALA A 323 -3.72 -18.00 0.77
C ALA A 323 -3.93 -16.52 0.39
N TYR A 324 -4.75 -15.80 1.14
CA TYR A 324 -5.00 -14.37 0.94
C TYR A 324 -3.70 -13.55 1.02
N LEU A 325 -2.89 -13.74 2.06
CA LEU A 325 -1.67 -12.96 2.22
C LEU A 325 -0.60 -13.32 1.18
N GLN A 326 -0.45 -14.60 0.84
CA GLN A 326 0.43 -15.03 -0.25
C GLN A 326 0.02 -14.39 -1.59
N TRP A 327 -1.27 -14.41 -1.89
CA TRP A 327 -1.85 -13.80 -3.09
C TRP A 327 -1.66 -12.27 -3.10
N MET A 328 -1.90 -11.59 -1.97
CA MET A 328 -1.68 -10.14 -1.84
C MET A 328 -0.23 -9.76 -2.15
N LYS A 329 0.72 -10.54 -1.66
CA LYS A 329 2.13 -10.33 -1.98
C LYS A 329 2.45 -10.64 -3.44
N ALA A 330 2.04 -11.80 -3.93
CA ALA A 330 2.47 -12.30 -5.24
C ALA A 330 1.74 -11.63 -6.40
N GLU A 331 0.42 -11.40 -6.31
CA GLU A 331 -0.42 -10.91 -7.40
C GLU A 331 -0.73 -9.41 -7.29
N MET A 332 -0.94 -8.92 -6.08
CA MET A 332 -1.18 -7.50 -5.84
C MET A 332 0.10 -6.70 -5.62
N LYS A 333 1.25 -7.39 -5.43
CA LYS A 333 2.58 -6.79 -5.28
C LYS A 333 2.76 -5.93 -4.03
N TYR A 334 2.01 -6.21 -2.97
CA TYR A 334 2.29 -5.60 -1.68
C TYR A 334 3.57 -6.19 -1.05
N ASP A 335 4.37 -5.33 -0.41
CA ASP A 335 5.63 -5.72 0.22
C ASP A 335 5.45 -6.13 1.67
N GLY A 336 4.40 -5.62 2.32
CA GLY A 336 4.18 -5.83 3.74
C GLY A 336 2.73 -5.72 4.14
N PHE A 337 2.49 -5.92 5.45
CA PHE A 337 1.14 -5.98 6.00
C PHE A 337 1.00 -5.16 7.28
N ARG A 338 -0.13 -4.49 7.42
CA ARG A 338 -0.66 -4.00 8.70
C ARG A 338 -1.85 -4.85 9.04
N PHE A 339 -1.78 -5.57 10.15
CA PHE A 339 -2.88 -6.40 10.65
C PHE A 339 -3.82 -5.57 11.51
N ASP A 340 -5.07 -5.48 11.05
CA ASP A 340 -6.15 -4.78 11.71
C ASP A 340 -6.66 -5.54 12.94
N LYS A 341 -7.08 -4.82 13.98
CA LYS A 341 -7.79 -5.33 15.17
C LYS A 341 -7.23 -6.66 15.71
N CYS A 342 -5.90 -6.71 15.92
CA CYS A 342 -5.24 -7.92 16.44
C CYS A 342 -5.61 -8.27 17.89
N GLY A 343 -6.40 -7.45 18.55
CA GLY A 343 -7.00 -7.79 19.85
C GLY A 343 -8.12 -8.84 19.73
N GLY A 344 -8.73 -8.95 18.55
CA GLY A 344 -9.89 -9.80 18.30
C GLY A 344 -9.58 -11.27 18.04
N TYR A 345 -8.31 -11.62 17.86
CA TYR A 345 -7.83 -13.01 17.74
C TYR A 345 -6.45 -13.14 18.35
N HIS A 346 -6.03 -14.37 18.67
CA HIS A 346 -4.74 -14.57 19.32
C HIS A 346 -3.58 -14.25 18.37
N VAL A 347 -2.66 -13.38 18.77
CA VAL A 347 -1.59 -12.86 17.89
C VAL A 347 -0.59 -13.93 17.41
N SER A 348 -0.60 -15.14 17.99
CA SER A 348 0.16 -16.28 17.43
C SER A 348 -0.27 -16.65 16.02
N HIS A 349 -1.51 -16.34 15.62
CA HIS A 349 -1.98 -16.51 14.23
C HIS A 349 -1.27 -15.55 13.28
N VAL A 350 -0.95 -14.32 13.72
CA VAL A 350 -0.13 -13.38 12.91
C VAL A 350 1.22 -13.99 12.58
N LYS A 351 1.88 -14.66 13.56
CA LYS A 351 3.13 -15.39 13.31
C LYS A 351 2.99 -16.40 12.16
N ASP A 352 1.94 -17.24 12.19
CA ASP A 352 1.68 -18.24 11.16
C ASP A 352 1.50 -17.58 9.78
N TYR A 353 0.69 -16.55 9.70
CA TYR A 353 0.38 -15.84 8.45
C TYR A 353 1.60 -15.12 7.87
N VAL A 354 2.38 -14.43 8.71
CA VAL A 354 3.62 -13.76 8.32
C VAL A 354 4.66 -14.79 7.84
N THR A 355 4.85 -15.88 8.57
CA THR A 355 5.79 -16.94 8.17
C THR A 355 5.40 -17.59 6.85
N SER A 356 4.10 -17.73 6.58
CA SER A 356 3.58 -18.28 5.33
C SER A 356 3.80 -17.34 4.13
N ALA A 357 3.53 -16.04 4.29
CA ALA A 357 3.58 -15.06 3.20
C ALA A 357 4.96 -14.42 3.02
N LYS A 358 5.80 -14.41 4.07
CA LYS A 358 7.17 -13.86 4.07
C LYS A 358 7.23 -12.41 3.56
N PRO A 359 6.49 -11.45 4.15
CA PRO A 359 6.55 -10.06 3.73
C PRO A 359 7.85 -9.39 4.18
N TYR A 360 8.22 -8.28 3.54
CA TYR A 360 9.33 -7.42 3.97
C TYR A 360 9.08 -6.80 5.35
N PHE A 361 7.84 -6.37 5.61
CA PHE A 361 7.46 -5.65 6.81
C PHE A 361 6.09 -6.13 7.32
N SER A 362 5.96 -6.26 8.63
CA SER A 362 4.69 -6.57 9.27
C SER A 362 4.50 -5.72 10.52
N VAL A 363 3.33 -5.14 10.69
CA VAL A 363 2.94 -4.41 11.91
C VAL A 363 1.53 -4.79 12.32
N MET A 364 1.32 -5.04 13.61
CA MET A 364 0.00 -5.32 14.16
C MET A 364 -0.57 -4.09 14.86
N GLU A 365 -1.88 -3.90 14.70
CA GLU A 365 -2.65 -3.02 15.56
C GLU A 365 -3.16 -3.82 16.76
N PHE A 366 -2.51 -3.65 17.88
CA PHE A 366 -3.00 -4.12 19.17
C PHE A 366 -3.20 -2.90 20.06
N TRP A 367 -4.45 -2.46 20.21
CA TRP A 367 -4.79 -1.20 20.85
C TRP A 367 -4.70 -1.32 22.38
N HIS A 368 -3.55 -1.01 22.94
CA HIS A 368 -3.33 -1.08 24.38
C HIS A 368 -2.31 -0.05 24.86
N GLY A 369 -2.65 0.66 25.96
CA GLY A 369 -1.81 1.73 26.52
C GLY A 369 -0.66 1.26 27.41
N ASP A 370 -0.54 -0.04 27.74
CA ASP A 370 0.55 -0.59 28.54
C ASP A 370 1.62 -1.23 27.65
N ALA A 371 2.84 -0.70 27.71
CA ALA A 371 3.97 -1.21 26.94
C ALA A 371 4.38 -2.66 27.31
N ASN A 372 4.08 -3.14 28.52
CA ASN A 372 4.35 -4.54 28.89
C ASN A 372 3.38 -5.48 28.16
N VAL A 373 2.12 -5.07 27.99
CA VAL A 373 1.14 -5.83 27.21
C VAL A 373 1.57 -5.87 25.75
N LEU A 374 1.90 -4.72 25.13
CA LEU A 374 2.38 -4.70 23.75
C LEU A 374 3.62 -5.57 23.55
N LYS A 375 4.59 -5.50 24.47
CA LYS A 375 5.77 -6.36 24.49
C LYS A 375 5.38 -7.83 24.50
N SER A 376 4.47 -8.23 25.42
CA SER A 376 4.00 -9.62 25.49
C SER A 376 3.36 -10.08 24.18
N ARG A 377 2.55 -9.22 23.52
CA ARG A 377 1.93 -9.56 22.22
C ARG A 377 2.96 -9.75 21.12
N ILE A 378 4.01 -8.93 21.08
CA ILE A 378 5.14 -9.12 20.15
C ILE A 378 5.84 -10.46 20.40
N ASP A 379 6.06 -10.82 21.66
CA ASP A 379 6.66 -12.10 22.05
C ASP A 379 5.75 -13.29 21.67
N ASP A 380 4.44 -13.20 21.93
CA ASP A 380 3.43 -14.21 21.53
C ASP A 380 3.36 -14.40 20.01
N ALA A 381 3.53 -13.32 19.25
CA ALA A 381 3.67 -13.37 17.79
C ALA A 381 5.04 -13.88 17.32
N GLY A 382 5.88 -14.40 18.24
CA GLY A 382 7.20 -14.94 17.93
C GLY A 382 8.18 -13.91 17.38
N LYS A 383 7.97 -12.61 17.68
CA LYS A 383 8.75 -11.48 17.15
C LYS A 383 8.77 -11.40 15.61
N GLN A 384 7.74 -11.91 14.96
CA GLN A 384 7.57 -11.88 13.51
C GLN A 384 6.88 -10.61 13.01
N THR A 385 6.46 -9.72 13.90
CA THR A 385 5.76 -8.48 13.59
C THR A 385 6.15 -7.37 14.54
N LEU A 386 6.10 -6.13 14.07
CA LEU A 386 6.13 -4.92 14.90
C LEU A 386 4.73 -4.67 15.49
N ALA A 387 4.64 -3.70 16.39
CA ALA A 387 3.35 -3.20 16.88
C ALA A 387 3.31 -1.67 16.80
N PHE A 388 2.13 -1.10 16.52
CA PHE A 388 1.89 0.31 16.76
C PHE A 388 2.03 0.62 18.25
N ASP A 389 2.91 1.56 18.59
CA ASP A 389 3.25 1.88 19.98
C ASP A 389 2.23 2.83 20.61
N PHE A 390 1.01 2.31 20.84
CA PHE A 390 -0.04 3.04 21.55
C PHE A 390 0.39 3.48 22.96
N ALA A 391 1.25 2.72 23.62
CA ALA A 391 1.76 3.09 24.93
C ALA A 391 2.60 4.38 24.89
N ASN A 392 3.43 4.55 23.83
CA ASN A 392 4.16 5.79 23.60
C ASN A 392 3.21 6.93 23.23
N MET A 393 2.22 6.68 22.37
CA MET A 393 1.23 7.68 21.97
C MET A 393 0.48 8.24 23.19
N TYR A 394 0.00 7.38 24.08
CA TYR A 394 -0.68 7.84 25.30
C TYR A 394 0.27 8.50 26.30
N THR A 395 1.43 7.90 26.57
CA THR A 395 2.31 8.37 27.66
C THR A 395 3.13 9.58 27.25
N ALA A 396 3.95 9.49 26.16
CA ALA A 396 4.85 10.56 25.78
C ALA A 396 4.16 11.69 25.02
N LEU A 397 3.23 11.34 24.12
CA LEU A 397 2.65 12.37 23.26
C LEU A 397 1.43 13.02 23.90
N ARG A 398 0.43 12.27 24.35
CA ARG A 398 -0.78 12.81 24.95
C ARG A 398 -0.53 13.36 26.36
N ASP A 399 -0.05 12.50 27.27
CA ASP A 399 0.11 12.85 28.70
C ASP A 399 1.45 13.59 28.96
N GLY A 400 2.35 13.56 27.96
CA GLY A 400 3.62 14.28 27.95
C GLY A 400 3.56 15.60 27.20
N ILE A 401 3.87 15.56 25.90
CA ILE A 401 4.05 16.77 25.06
C ILE A 401 2.77 17.59 24.97
N ALA A 402 1.63 16.97 24.67
CA ALA A 402 0.37 17.69 24.51
C ALA A 402 -0.13 18.31 25.83
N SER A 403 0.19 17.69 26.98
CA SER A 403 -0.14 18.18 28.33
C SER A 403 0.93 19.11 28.91
N GLY A 404 2.05 19.32 28.22
CA GLY A 404 3.17 20.14 28.72
C GLY A 404 3.97 19.50 29.86
N ASN A 405 3.86 18.17 30.06
CA ASN A 405 4.59 17.42 31.08
C ASN A 405 5.66 16.51 30.46
N TYR A 406 6.77 17.06 30.06
CA TYR A 406 7.82 16.35 29.31
C TYR A 406 8.51 15.22 30.11
N SER A 407 8.33 15.15 31.44
CA SER A 407 8.86 14.05 32.24
C SER A 407 8.31 12.67 31.82
N LYS A 408 7.19 12.64 31.09
CA LYS A 408 6.57 11.45 30.52
C LYS A 408 7.26 10.93 29.25
N CYS A 409 8.14 11.71 28.65
CA CYS A 409 8.80 11.36 27.40
C CYS A 409 9.95 10.37 27.57
N THR A 410 10.61 10.37 28.73
CA THR A 410 11.76 9.50 29.03
C THR A 410 11.31 8.06 29.26
N ASN A 411 12.01 7.11 28.63
CA ASN A 411 11.72 5.65 28.72
C ASN A 411 10.26 5.29 28.38
N SER A 412 9.65 6.01 27.44
CA SER A 412 8.25 5.81 27.07
C SER A 412 8.06 4.64 26.10
N GLY A 413 6.88 4.02 26.16
CA GLY A 413 6.40 3.00 25.25
C GLY A 413 7.28 1.73 25.18
N LEU A 414 7.28 1.11 24.03
CA LEU A 414 8.08 -0.09 23.73
C LEU A 414 9.58 0.19 23.83
N ARG A 415 10.02 1.41 23.52
CA ARG A 415 11.41 1.82 23.67
C ARG A 415 11.86 1.70 25.14
N GLY A 416 11.06 2.15 26.10
CA GLY A 416 11.35 2.02 27.53
C GLY A 416 11.37 0.56 28.02
N LYS A 417 10.98 -0.41 27.20
CA LYS A 417 11.06 -1.85 27.46
C LYS A 417 12.18 -2.54 26.69
N GLY A 418 13.05 -1.77 25.99
CA GLY A 418 14.10 -2.33 25.13
C GLY A 418 13.58 -2.94 23.82
N TYR A 419 12.38 -2.53 23.38
CA TYR A 419 11.69 -3.06 22.20
C TYR A 419 11.55 -2.02 21.09
N SER A 420 12.42 -1.03 21.01
CA SER A 420 12.41 -0.03 19.94
C SER A 420 12.45 -0.63 18.53
N LYS A 421 13.17 -1.73 18.35
CA LYS A 421 13.20 -2.51 17.10
C LYS A 421 11.80 -2.87 16.58
N TYR A 422 10.89 -3.16 17.50
CA TYR A 422 9.52 -3.64 17.22
C TYR A 422 8.47 -2.53 17.31
N ALA A 423 8.87 -1.28 17.48
CA ALA A 423 7.97 -0.16 17.68
C ALA A 423 7.70 0.57 16.36
N VAL A 424 6.44 0.66 15.95
CA VAL A 424 5.98 1.67 14.99
C VAL A 424 5.41 2.84 15.78
N THR A 425 6.16 3.95 15.83
CA THR A 425 5.76 5.15 16.57
C THR A 425 4.88 6.04 15.71
N PHE A 426 3.80 6.56 16.26
CA PHE A 426 2.83 7.39 15.56
C PHE A 426 2.21 8.42 16.50
N ILE A 427 1.53 9.43 15.96
CA ILE A 427 0.87 10.51 16.72
C ILE A 427 -0.63 10.26 16.72
N ASP A 428 -1.22 10.29 15.55
CA ASP A 428 -2.62 10.02 15.28
C ASP A 428 -2.73 9.00 14.13
N ASN A 429 -3.88 8.37 14.01
CA ASN A 429 -4.26 7.54 12.89
C ASN A 429 -5.70 7.85 12.45
N HIS A 430 -6.23 7.10 11.48
CA HIS A 430 -7.58 7.28 10.96
C HIS A 430 -8.68 7.04 12.01
N ASP A 431 -8.41 6.31 13.08
CA ASP A 431 -9.37 6.04 14.17
C ASP A 431 -9.30 7.10 15.26
N THR A 432 -8.14 7.61 15.60
CA THR A 432 -8.01 8.65 16.62
C THR A 432 -8.39 10.02 16.10
N PHE A 433 -8.29 10.24 14.80
CA PHE A 433 -8.49 11.54 14.17
C PHE A 433 -9.90 11.68 13.57
N ASN A 434 -10.66 12.67 14.06
CA ASN A 434 -12.00 13.02 13.53
C ASN A 434 -13.00 11.85 13.53
N ARG A 435 -13.17 11.20 14.68
CA ARG A 435 -14.14 10.12 14.93
C ARG A 435 -15.21 10.57 15.93
N PRO A 436 -16.08 11.53 15.56
CA PRO A 436 -17.06 12.11 16.50
C PRO A 436 -18.15 11.12 16.93
N ASP A 437 -18.40 10.10 16.14
CA ASP A 437 -19.35 9.02 16.38
C ASP A 437 -18.82 7.96 17.37
N ASP A 438 -17.50 7.86 17.58
CA ASP A 438 -16.91 6.96 18.57
C ASP A 438 -16.55 7.71 19.86
N GLN A 439 -17.28 7.39 20.94
CA GLN A 439 -17.10 8.05 22.24
C GLN A 439 -15.80 7.67 22.94
N ASN A 440 -15.14 6.58 22.53
CA ASN A 440 -13.96 6.02 23.17
C ASN A 440 -12.64 6.45 22.55
N VAL A 441 -12.69 7.11 21.38
CA VAL A 441 -11.50 7.52 20.62
C VAL A 441 -11.34 9.02 20.63
N SER A 442 -10.09 9.46 20.71
CA SER A 442 -9.70 10.87 20.62
C SER A 442 -8.27 10.98 20.09
N ASP A 443 -7.96 12.12 19.46
CA ASP A 443 -6.62 12.45 18.99
C ASP A 443 -5.63 12.69 20.14
N VAL A 444 -4.36 12.91 19.81
CA VAL A 444 -3.28 13.08 20.79
C VAL A 444 -3.54 14.20 21.81
N CYS A 445 -4.33 15.21 21.45
CA CYS A 445 -4.74 16.27 22.39
C CYS A 445 -6.04 15.98 23.14
N GLY A 446 -6.58 14.76 23.03
CA GLY A 446 -7.85 14.39 23.67
C GLY A 446 -9.09 14.94 22.97
N LYS A 447 -9.00 15.28 21.68
CA LYS A 447 -10.12 15.78 20.87
C LYS A 447 -10.68 14.66 20.01
N LYS A 448 -11.99 14.68 19.78
CA LYS A 448 -12.70 13.71 18.95
C LYS A 448 -12.97 14.21 17.53
N ASP A 449 -12.80 15.51 17.31
CA ASP A 449 -13.14 16.22 16.07
C ASP A 449 -11.92 16.48 15.17
N GLY A 450 -10.74 15.96 15.54
CA GLY A 450 -9.49 16.21 14.81
C GLY A 450 -8.95 17.63 14.93
N SER A 451 -9.48 18.45 15.83
CA SER A 451 -9.07 19.86 15.97
C SER A 451 -7.65 20.04 16.52
N SER A 452 -7.06 19.00 17.13
CA SER A 452 -5.70 19.03 17.65
C SER A 452 -4.66 19.36 16.58
N ILE A 453 -4.89 18.97 15.35
CA ILE A 453 -4.00 19.29 14.21
C ILE A 453 -3.81 20.80 14.03
N ASN A 454 -4.69 21.65 14.56
CA ASN A 454 -4.56 23.10 14.49
C ASN A 454 -3.58 23.65 15.54
N ASN A 455 -3.20 22.84 16.54
CA ASN A 455 -2.17 23.20 17.49
C ASN A 455 -0.78 22.89 16.92
N ALA A 456 -0.29 23.76 16.04
CA ALA A 456 0.98 23.57 15.33
C ALA A 456 2.15 23.29 16.29
N SER A 457 2.20 23.96 17.44
CA SER A 457 3.30 23.77 18.40
C SER A 457 3.32 22.34 18.93
N VAL A 458 2.18 21.78 19.33
CA VAL A 458 2.09 20.40 19.82
C VAL A 458 2.35 19.39 18.69
N MET A 459 1.71 19.57 17.53
CA MET A 459 1.86 18.63 16.41
C MET A 459 3.30 18.55 15.90
N LEU A 460 3.99 19.68 15.81
CA LEU A 460 5.37 19.71 15.35
C LEU A 460 6.34 19.15 16.40
N GLN A 461 6.10 19.39 17.69
CA GLN A 461 6.87 18.73 18.76
C GLN A 461 6.68 17.20 18.75
N CYS A 462 5.45 16.71 18.57
CA CYS A 462 5.18 15.28 18.47
C CYS A 462 5.86 14.66 17.24
N ASN A 463 5.81 15.33 16.07
CA ASN A 463 6.53 14.88 14.87
C ASN A 463 8.05 14.88 15.09
N ALA A 464 8.60 15.92 15.68
CA ALA A 464 10.03 15.99 16.03
C ALA A 464 10.43 14.85 16.96
N TYR A 465 9.58 14.49 17.93
CA TYR A 465 9.82 13.40 18.86
C TYR A 465 9.87 12.05 18.13
N ILE A 466 8.83 11.66 17.39
CA ILE A 466 8.81 10.34 16.73
C ILE A 466 9.86 10.22 15.63
N LEU A 467 10.18 11.32 14.91
CA LEU A 467 11.16 11.34 13.84
C LEU A 467 12.62 11.40 14.32
N SER A 468 12.86 11.76 15.59
CA SER A 468 14.20 11.78 16.17
C SER A 468 14.61 10.47 16.82
N LEU A 469 13.66 9.70 17.35
CA LEU A 469 13.95 8.57 18.23
C LEU A 469 14.06 7.23 17.48
N PRO A 470 14.64 6.18 18.12
CA PRO A 470 14.62 4.81 17.61
C PRO A 470 13.18 4.29 17.44
N GLY A 471 13.01 3.32 16.56
CA GLY A 471 11.73 2.80 16.10
C GLY A 471 11.47 3.16 14.64
N VAL A 472 10.37 2.70 14.08
CA VAL A 472 9.89 3.06 12.73
C VAL A 472 8.81 4.13 12.88
N PRO A 473 9.08 5.39 12.55
CA PRO A 473 8.08 6.44 12.66
C PRO A 473 7.05 6.34 11.53
N CYS A 474 5.76 6.48 11.88
CA CYS A 474 4.65 6.55 10.95
C CYS A 474 4.06 7.96 10.97
N VAL A 475 4.17 8.66 9.87
CA VAL A 475 3.58 9.99 9.67
C VAL A 475 2.16 9.83 9.16
N PHE A 476 1.22 10.53 9.75
CA PHE A 476 -0.18 10.50 9.38
C PHE A 476 -0.48 11.48 8.24
N TRP A 477 -1.29 11.09 7.25
CA TRP A 477 -1.59 11.88 6.05
C TRP A 477 -2.01 13.34 6.33
N PRO A 478 -3.00 13.64 7.20
CA PRO A 478 -3.34 15.02 7.54
C PRO A 478 -2.17 15.84 8.10
N HIS A 479 -1.29 15.24 8.91
CA HIS A 479 -0.09 15.92 9.42
C HIS A 479 0.90 16.23 8.28
N TRP A 480 1.13 15.26 7.38
CA TRP A 480 1.95 15.45 6.19
C TRP A 480 1.45 16.59 5.32
N VAL A 481 0.15 16.62 5.01
CA VAL A 481 -0.43 17.67 4.16
C VAL A 481 -0.29 19.04 4.81
N LYS A 482 -0.59 19.15 6.11
CA LYS A 482 -0.63 20.42 6.82
C LYS A 482 0.74 20.99 7.17
N TYR A 483 1.68 20.14 7.52
CA TYR A 483 3.00 20.51 8.02
C TYR A 483 4.12 19.96 7.14
N LYS A 484 3.88 19.90 5.83
CA LYS A 484 4.77 19.25 4.86
C LYS A 484 6.21 19.74 4.96
N SER A 485 6.42 21.05 4.93
CA SER A 485 7.76 21.65 4.93
C SER A 485 8.58 21.31 6.18
N GLU A 486 7.94 21.33 7.35
CA GLU A 486 8.58 21.03 8.62
C GLU A 486 8.90 19.54 8.74
N ILE A 487 7.94 18.67 8.38
CA ILE A 487 8.11 17.22 8.42
C ILE A 487 9.21 16.78 7.43
N GLN A 488 9.29 17.38 6.24
CA GLN A 488 10.38 17.14 5.27
C GLN A 488 11.75 17.40 5.87
N LYS A 489 11.93 18.51 6.60
CA LYS A 489 13.18 18.84 7.28
C LYS A 489 13.51 17.84 8.38
N MET A 490 12.51 17.42 9.17
CA MET A 490 12.69 16.43 10.24
C MET A 490 13.10 15.06 9.68
N ILE A 491 12.44 14.59 8.62
CA ILE A 491 12.79 13.33 7.93
C ILE A 491 14.20 13.43 7.34
N THR A 492 14.55 14.58 6.75
CA THR A 492 15.90 14.81 6.21
C THR A 492 16.96 14.72 7.31
N ALA A 493 16.76 15.38 8.46
CA ALA A 493 17.68 15.31 9.58
C ALA A 493 17.89 13.88 10.10
N ARG A 494 16.76 13.11 10.26
CA ARG A 494 16.80 11.68 10.60
C ARG A 494 17.65 10.88 9.62
N ARG A 495 17.43 11.06 8.32
CA ARG A 495 18.13 10.34 7.24
C ARG A 495 19.62 10.71 7.19
N MET A 496 19.96 12.00 7.34
CA MET A 496 21.34 12.47 7.33
C MET A 496 22.15 11.92 8.49
N ALA A 497 21.56 11.79 9.67
CA ALA A 497 22.18 11.14 10.82
C ALA A 497 22.17 9.59 10.70
N GLY A 498 21.28 9.02 9.90
CA GLY A 498 21.11 7.56 9.75
C GLY A 498 20.44 6.91 10.96
N ILE A 499 19.45 7.57 11.56
CA ILE A 499 18.71 7.00 12.68
C ILE A 499 17.86 5.82 12.22
N HIS A 500 17.91 4.72 12.99
CA HIS A 500 17.23 3.47 12.69
C HIS A 500 16.52 2.89 13.92
N SER A 501 15.76 1.83 13.73
CA SER A 501 14.92 1.21 14.78
C SER A 501 15.68 0.73 16.01
N GLU A 502 16.96 0.43 15.87
CA GLU A 502 17.84 -0.10 16.93
C GLU A 502 18.92 0.92 17.34
N SER A 503 18.81 2.19 16.95
CA SER A 503 19.75 3.25 17.35
C SER A 503 19.84 3.38 18.87
N THR A 504 21.05 3.53 19.38
CA THR A 504 21.27 3.81 20.80
C THR A 504 21.06 5.29 21.10
N MET A 505 20.68 5.61 22.32
CA MET A 505 20.43 6.99 22.70
C MET A 505 20.67 7.26 24.18
N THR A 506 20.88 8.52 24.51
CA THR A 506 20.78 9.07 25.87
C THR A 506 19.65 10.07 25.90
N GLU A 507 18.91 10.12 26.98
CA GLU A 507 17.79 11.05 27.16
C GLU A 507 17.67 11.54 28.60
N SER A 508 17.10 12.72 28.74
CA SER A 508 16.75 13.29 30.03
C SER A 508 15.57 14.25 29.90
N SER A 509 14.84 14.44 30.99
CA SER A 509 13.68 15.33 30.99
C SER A 509 13.44 15.94 32.36
N GLY A 510 12.80 17.09 32.35
CA GLY A 510 12.10 17.69 33.49
C GLY A 510 10.63 17.87 33.13
N SER A 511 9.87 18.52 34.02
CA SER A 511 8.45 18.80 33.74
C SER A 511 8.24 19.68 32.52
N SER A 512 9.16 20.64 32.26
CA SER A 512 9.03 21.63 31.18
C SER A 512 9.91 21.39 29.95
N TRP A 513 10.73 20.32 29.93
CA TRP A 513 11.69 20.06 28.86
C TRP A 513 12.01 18.58 28.69
N TYR A 514 12.43 18.22 27.48
CA TYR A 514 12.99 16.92 27.14
C TYR A 514 14.18 17.08 26.21
N GLU A 515 15.20 16.27 26.39
CA GLU A 515 16.42 16.24 25.58
C GLU A 515 16.81 14.80 25.26
N ALA A 516 17.21 14.56 24.02
CA ALA A 516 17.74 13.28 23.58
C ALA A 516 18.91 13.45 22.62
N THR A 517 19.89 12.55 22.72
CA THR A 517 20.95 12.39 21.71
C THR A 517 20.89 10.96 21.21
N VAL A 518 20.67 10.78 19.91
CA VAL A 518 20.45 9.50 19.27
C VAL A 518 21.60 9.22 18.30
N GLN A 519 22.21 8.04 18.39
CA GLN A 519 23.32 7.64 17.53
C GLN A 519 22.78 6.90 16.29
N GLY A 520 23.06 7.42 15.12
CA GLY A 520 22.70 6.80 13.86
C GLY A 520 23.91 6.20 13.15
N LYS A 521 23.67 5.65 11.97
CA LYS A 521 24.69 5.00 11.14
C LYS A 521 25.74 5.98 10.60
N TYR A 522 25.32 7.22 10.30
CA TYR A 522 26.18 8.22 9.64
C TYR A 522 26.59 9.35 10.56
N GLY A 523 25.96 9.48 11.72
CA GLY A 523 26.20 10.53 12.68
C GLY A 523 25.24 10.44 13.85
N SER A 524 24.95 11.58 14.49
CA SER A 524 24.02 11.62 15.60
C SER A 524 22.97 12.73 15.41
N LEU A 525 21.83 12.58 16.10
CA LEU A 525 20.75 13.55 16.11
C LEU A 525 20.47 13.99 17.55
N VAL A 526 20.36 15.28 17.76
CA VAL A 526 19.97 15.87 19.05
C VAL A 526 18.59 16.48 18.91
N LEU A 527 17.71 16.13 19.85
CA LEU A 527 16.37 16.68 19.98
C LEU A 527 16.26 17.48 21.28
N TYR A 528 15.74 18.68 21.18
CA TYR A 528 15.33 19.53 22.30
C TYR A 528 13.83 19.82 22.19
N LEU A 529 13.08 19.60 23.27
CA LEU A 529 11.65 19.92 23.35
C LEU A 529 11.34 20.81 24.55
N GLY A 530 10.23 21.56 24.44
CA GLY A 530 9.76 22.46 25.49
C GLY A 530 10.75 23.60 25.72
N SER A 531 11.07 23.91 26.99
CA SER A 531 11.96 25.01 27.31
C SER A 531 13.42 24.80 26.85
N SER A 532 13.85 23.55 26.62
CA SER A 532 15.18 23.27 26.08
C SER A 532 15.32 23.59 24.59
N ALA A 533 14.22 23.76 23.86
CA ALA A 533 14.24 24.10 22.43
C ALA A 533 14.91 25.45 22.10
N THR A 534 15.15 26.28 23.11
CA THR A 534 15.91 27.53 22.98
C THR A 534 17.43 27.34 22.97
N LYS A 535 17.93 26.15 23.31
CA LYS A 535 19.35 25.83 23.30
C LYS A 535 19.95 25.99 21.91
N ALA A 536 21.18 26.43 21.85
CA ALA A 536 21.96 26.49 20.61
C ALA A 536 22.31 25.05 20.14
N ALA A 537 22.62 24.94 18.85
CA ALA A 537 23.17 23.69 18.30
C ALA A 537 24.46 23.33 19.05
N PRO A 538 24.65 22.04 19.41
CA PRO A 538 25.95 21.59 19.89
C PRO A 538 27.05 21.84 18.84
N ALA A 539 28.31 22.00 19.30
CA ALA A 539 29.41 22.23 18.38
C ALA A 539 29.53 21.12 17.33
N GLY A 540 29.64 21.50 16.06
CA GLY A 540 29.71 20.55 14.93
C GLY A 540 28.39 20.03 14.41
N TYR A 541 27.25 20.40 15.00
CA TYR A 541 25.92 19.99 14.53
C TYR A 541 25.34 21.04 13.56
N LYS A 542 24.65 20.51 12.52
CA LYS A 542 23.86 21.31 11.57
C LYS A 542 22.42 21.40 12.08
N GLU A 543 21.75 22.51 11.78
CA GLU A 543 20.30 22.63 12.05
C GLU A 543 19.52 21.75 11.08
N GLY A 544 18.67 20.85 11.61
CA GLY A 544 17.75 20.03 10.85
C GLY A 544 16.38 20.68 10.73
N ALA A 545 15.72 20.88 11.87
CA ALA A 545 14.41 21.51 11.94
C ALA A 545 14.25 22.24 13.28
N LYS A 546 13.59 23.41 13.26
CA LYS A 546 13.38 24.21 14.46
C LYS A 546 12.07 24.97 14.39
N GLY A 547 11.40 25.09 15.53
CA GLY A 547 10.14 25.82 15.64
C GLY A 547 9.72 26.05 17.09
N SER A 548 8.45 26.38 17.29
CA SER A 548 7.91 26.62 18.62
C SER A 548 7.97 25.34 19.46
N GLY A 549 8.81 25.34 20.49
CA GLY A 549 8.96 24.24 21.45
C GLY A 549 9.75 23.03 20.94
N TYR A 550 10.42 23.10 19.80
CA TYR A 550 11.30 22.03 19.33
C TYR A 550 12.53 22.56 18.58
N ALA A 551 13.64 21.81 18.69
CA ALA A 551 14.81 22.00 17.85
C ALA A 551 15.48 20.63 17.62
N MET A 552 15.80 20.33 16.36
CA MET A 552 16.52 19.15 15.92
C MET A 552 17.84 19.56 15.27
N TYR A 553 18.91 18.98 15.74
CA TYR A 553 20.25 19.18 15.20
C TYR A 553 20.88 17.84 14.87
N TYR A 554 21.70 17.78 13.83
CA TYR A 554 22.29 16.51 13.40
C TYR A 554 23.74 16.66 12.94
N THR A 555 24.48 15.56 13.00
CA THR A 555 25.76 15.36 12.31
C THR A 555 25.58 14.25 11.28
N GLY A 556 26.57 14.12 10.40
CA GLY A 556 26.54 13.13 9.31
C GLY A 556 26.09 13.74 7.98
N ASP A 557 26.42 13.04 6.92
CA ASP A 557 26.17 13.44 5.52
C ASP A 557 25.21 12.50 4.79
N GLY A 558 24.54 11.60 5.54
CA GLY A 558 23.61 10.61 5.00
C GLY A 558 24.31 9.44 4.31
N PRO A 559 23.53 8.59 3.61
CA PRO A 559 24.09 7.49 2.83
C PRO A 559 24.98 8.04 1.70
N LYS A 560 26.15 7.43 1.50
CA LYS A 560 27.00 7.74 0.32
C LYS A 560 26.27 7.30 -0.95
N GLU A 561 26.60 7.91 -2.10
CA GLU A 561 25.97 7.58 -3.38
C GLU A 561 26.00 6.08 -3.69
N GLU A 562 27.04 5.37 -3.35
CA GLU A 562 27.13 3.91 -3.51
C GLU A 562 26.10 3.14 -2.67
N GLU A 563 25.82 3.56 -1.42
CA GLU A 563 24.79 2.96 -0.57
C GLU A 563 23.37 3.41 -0.97
N ALA A 564 23.24 4.64 -1.48
CA ALA A 564 21.99 5.13 -2.05
C ALA A 564 21.65 4.36 -3.34
N ILE A 565 22.64 3.99 -4.14
CA ILE A 565 22.50 3.14 -5.33
C ILE A 565 22.08 1.71 -4.95
N ILE A 566 22.62 1.14 -3.88
CA ILE A 566 22.19 -0.21 -3.41
C ILE A 566 20.73 -0.18 -2.93
N ASN A 567 20.31 0.88 -2.24
CA ASN A 567 18.91 1.04 -1.81
C ASN A 567 17.97 1.47 -2.95
N THR A 568 18.50 2.03 -4.06
CA THR A 568 17.74 2.36 -5.28
C THR A 568 18.00 1.37 -6.42
N SER A 569 19.11 0.61 -6.40
CA SER A 569 19.48 -0.35 -7.45
C SER A 569 18.91 -1.75 -7.23
N ALA A 570 18.24 -2.02 -6.11
CA ALA A 570 17.17 -3.03 -6.14
C ALA A 570 16.06 -2.67 -7.15
N THR A 571 16.10 -1.45 -7.74
CA THR A 571 15.16 -0.95 -8.76
C THR A 571 15.83 -0.37 -10.01
N ARG A 572 17.17 -0.44 -10.13
CA ARG A 572 17.88 -0.07 -11.36
C ARG A 572 18.81 -1.20 -11.78
N ALA A 573 18.28 -2.17 -12.49
CA ALA A 573 19.06 -2.78 -13.57
C ALA A 573 19.56 -1.60 -14.40
N ALA A 574 20.88 -1.41 -14.51
CA ALA A 574 21.48 -0.31 -15.25
C ALA A 574 20.81 -0.24 -16.61
N ALA A 575 20.06 0.83 -16.84
CA ALA A 575 19.39 1.01 -18.12
C ALA A 575 20.48 1.03 -19.19
N ALA A 576 20.50 0.01 -20.04
CA ALA A 576 21.43 -0.04 -21.15
C ALA A 576 21.16 1.19 -22.02
N GLU A 577 22.12 2.09 -22.10
CA GLU A 577 22.01 3.30 -22.90
C GLU A 577 22.29 2.97 -24.38
N LYS A 578 21.40 3.37 -25.27
CA LYS A 578 21.63 3.24 -26.70
C LYS A 578 22.42 4.45 -27.18
N ILE A 579 23.64 4.24 -27.64
CA ILE A 579 24.49 5.29 -28.19
C ILE A 579 24.66 5.09 -29.70
N LEU A 580 24.53 6.18 -30.46
CA LEU A 580 24.83 6.18 -31.89
C LEU A 580 26.25 6.75 -32.08
N ARG A 581 27.18 5.96 -32.63
CA ARG A 581 28.55 6.36 -32.88
C ARG A 581 28.92 5.96 -34.32
N ASP A 582 29.37 6.90 -35.14
CA ASP A 582 29.74 6.72 -36.53
C ASP A 582 28.64 6.04 -37.39
N GLY A 583 27.36 6.37 -37.10
CA GLY A 583 26.20 5.82 -37.80
C GLY A 583 25.81 4.40 -37.42
N GLN A 584 26.48 3.80 -36.39
CA GLN A 584 26.15 2.50 -35.85
C GLN A 584 25.58 2.63 -34.41
N LEU A 585 24.59 1.78 -34.11
CA LEU A 585 23.94 1.73 -32.81
C LEU A 585 24.71 0.75 -31.89
N TYR A 586 25.07 1.20 -30.70
CA TYR A 586 25.70 0.44 -29.65
C TYR A 586 24.89 0.48 -28.37
N ILE A 587 25.11 -0.48 -27.49
CA ILE A 587 24.51 -0.55 -26.16
C ILE A 587 25.63 -0.33 -25.14
N LEU A 588 25.54 0.73 -24.35
CA LEU A 588 26.41 0.98 -23.21
C LEU A 588 25.74 0.40 -21.95
N HIS A 589 26.40 -0.53 -21.31
CA HIS A 589 25.93 -1.18 -20.07
C HIS A 589 27.11 -1.43 -19.13
N ASP A 590 27.00 -0.98 -17.90
CA ASP A 590 28.05 -1.05 -16.86
C ASP A 590 29.43 -0.55 -17.32
N GLY A 591 29.44 0.59 -18.04
CA GLY A 591 30.67 1.18 -18.55
C GLY A 591 31.32 0.41 -19.71
N LYS A 592 30.68 -0.63 -20.22
CA LYS A 592 31.09 -1.42 -21.36
C LYS A 592 30.20 -1.17 -22.57
N THR A 593 30.79 -1.21 -23.76
CA THR A 593 30.05 -0.99 -25.01
C THR A 593 29.82 -2.33 -25.71
N TYR A 594 28.60 -2.57 -26.14
CA TYR A 594 28.20 -3.79 -26.83
C TYR A 594 27.61 -3.44 -28.21
N THR A 595 27.78 -4.34 -29.17
CA THR A 595 27.02 -4.29 -30.42
C THR A 595 25.53 -4.58 -30.16
N VAL A 596 24.65 -4.25 -31.11
CA VAL A 596 23.21 -4.61 -31.02
C VAL A 596 22.96 -6.12 -30.97
N THR A 597 23.95 -6.93 -31.34
CA THR A 597 23.91 -8.40 -31.23
C THR A 597 24.51 -8.95 -29.93
N GLY A 598 24.92 -8.07 -29.00
CA GLY A 598 25.40 -8.45 -27.67
C GLY A 598 26.91 -8.76 -27.58
N ALA A 599 27.70 -8.50 -28.64
CA ALA A 599 29.16 -8.67 -28.58
C ALA A 599 29.81 -7.45 -27.87
N GLU A 600 30.62 -7.71 -26.84
CA GLU A 600 31.37 -6.66 -26.12
C GLU A 600 32.47 -6.07 -27.04
N LEU A 601 32.52 -4.75 -27.15
CA LEU A 601 33.60 -4.03 -27.85
C LEU A 601 34.67 -3.66 -26.81
N ARG A 602 35.88 -4.11 -27.03
CA ARG A 602 37.05 -3.80 -26.19
C ARG A 602 37.69 -2.49 -26.61
#